data_9ce73498a1739568fd5d6b618d8d1d23
#
_entry.id   9ce73498a1739568fd5d6b618d8d1d23
#
_cell.length_a   1.000
_cell.length_b   1.000
_cell.length_c   1.000
_cell.angle_alpha   90.00
_cell.angle_beta   90.00
_cell.angle_gamma   90.00
#
_symmetry.space_group_name_H-M   'P 1'
#
loop_
_entity.id
_entity.type
_entity.pdbx_description
1 polymer ?
#
loop_
_entity_poly.entity_id
_entity_poly.type
_entity_poly.pdbx_seq_one_letter_code
_entity_poly.pdbx_strand_id
1 'polypeptide(L)'
;MVMVTLLCAACEFKFRAAEDDELARPVQVERYDRLESRYLTTGDFSALQQMNIDYPSETRTLLEKMLRLGEVNDPTLSNKFLMFYQDSVLQSLISDVEAEYANMDDINQDLQGAYERLEEWIPNLRRPMFYAQIGALDQSIIVGDKSVGISLDKYMGEDYPLYLKYYSAAQRQSMTRENIVPDCLSFYLLSLYPINDFEQRPQIDRDLHMAKMMWVTNQALGRKFYRSRYVDMIHYFMARNKKVTISALLKSEDYTPMK
;
A
#
# COMPACT_ATOMS: atom_id res chain seq x y z
N MET A 1 22.16 55.27 36.67
CA MET A 1 21.50 53.95 36.82
C MET A 1 20.77 53.66 35.49
N VAL A 2 21.42 52.95 34.58
CA VAL A 2 20.93 52.66 33.22
C VAL A 2 20.37 51.25 33.24
N MET A 3 19.08 51.13 33.04
CA MET A 3 18.34 49.87 33.02
C MET A 3 18.39 49.30 31.59
N VAL A 4 19.16 48.22 31.41
CA VAL A 4 19.26 47.49 30.16
C VAL A 4 18.12 46.48 30.13
N THR A 5 17.12 46.69 29.29
CA THR A 5 16.06 45.74 28.99
C THR A 5 16.56 44.72 27.92
N LEU A 6 16.81 43.47 28.36
CA LEU A 6 17.03 42.34 27.44
C LEU A 6 15.70 41.99 26.77
N LEU A 7 15.62 42.22 25.45
CA LEU A 7 14.61 41.65 24.59
C LEU A 7 14.99 40.18 24.28
N CYS A 8 14.29 39.24 24.91
CA CYS A 8 14.31 37.86 24.52
C CYS A 8 13.51 37.71 23.20
N ALA A 9 14.21 37.65 22.07
CA ALA A 9 13.63 37.17 20.83
C ALA A 9 13.45 35.67 20.96
N ALA A 10 12.21 35.23 21.25
CA ALA A 10 11.83 33.85 21.14
C ALA A 10 11.85 33.48 19.64
N CYS A 11 12.85 32.72 19.21
CA CYS A 11 12.81 32.03 17.94
C CYS A 11 11.69 30.99 18.00
N GLU A 12 10.53 31.28 17.43
CA GLU A 12 9.58 30.29 17.03
C GLU A 12 10.24 29.43 15.92
N PHE A 13 10.81 28.33 16.34
CA PHE A 13 11.24 27.28 15.39
C PHE A 13 9.98 26.67 14.80
N LYS A 14 9.66 27.08 13.57
CA LYS A 14 8.56 26.51 12.81
C LYS A 14 8.87 25.04 12.49
N PHE A 15 8.18 24.14 13.16
CA PHE A 15 8.06 22.71 12.81
C PHE A 15 7.33 22.45 11.47
N ARG A 16 7.26 23.42 10.58
CA ARG A 16 6.66 23.29 9.24
C ARG A 16 7.60 22.75 8.17
N ALA A 17 8.90 22.74 8.42
CA ALA A 17 9.88 22.35 7.40
C ALA A 17 9.95 20.83 7.14
N ALA A 18 9.46 19.98 8.04
CA ALA A 18 9.52 18.53 7.88
C ALA A 18 8.35 17.97 7.04
N GLU A 19 7.16 18.55 7.11
CA GLU A 19 6.01 18.10 6.32
C GLU A 19 6.12 18.52 4.85
N ASP A 20 6.64 19.73 4.57
CA ASP A 20 6.84 20.22 3.20
C ASP A 20 7.98 19.47 2.47
N ASP A 21 8.96 18.97 3.22
CA ASP A 21 10.11 18.21 2.66
C ASP A 21 9.73 16.75 2.33
N GLU A 22 8.76 16.19 3.03
CA GLU A 22 8.24 14.84 2.80
C GLU A 22 7.40 14.77 1.50
N LEU A 23 6.64 15.82 1.19
CA LEU A 23 5.86 15.94 -0.06
C LEU A 23 6.75 16.17 -1.30
N ALA A 24 7.96 16.71 -1.12
CA ALA A 24 8.89 16.98 -2.20
C ALA A 24 9.71 15.76 -2.64
N ARG A 25 9.73 14.68 -1.84
CA ARG A 25 10.49 13.47 -2.19
C ARG A 25 9.74 12.65 -3.24
N PRO A 26 10.47 12.08 -4.23
CA PRO A 26 9.83 11.16 -5.17
C PRO A 26 9.26 9.95 -4.43
N VAL A 27 8.16 9.39 -4.94
CA VAL A 27 7.61 8.14 -4.42
C VAL A 27 8.60 7.02 -4.70
N GLN A 28 9.02 6.35 -3.64
CA GLN A 28 9.90 5.20 -3.72
C GLN A 28 9.40 4.12 -2.77
N VAL A 29 9.39 2.88 -3.24
CA VAL A 29 9.05 1.72 -2.40
C VAL A 29 10.28 1.38 -1.55
N GLU A 30 10.12 1.50 -0.24
CA GLU A 30 11.15 1.13 0.74
C GLU A 30 11.37 -0.39 0.72
N ARG A 31 12.64 -0.80 0.72
CA ARG A 31 13.02 -2.20 0.53
C ARG A 31 13.14 -2.95 1.87
N TYR A 32 12.03 -2.97 2.63
CA TYR A 32 11.94 -3.75 3.86
C TYR A 32 12.09 -5.26 3.59
N ASP A 33 11.61 -5.75 2.43
CA ASP A 33 11.80 -7.13 1.94
C ASP A 33 13.28 -7.58 1.95
N ARG A 34 14.22 -6.66 1.73
CA ARG A 34 15.67 -6.99 1.75
C ARG A 34 16.19 -7.21 3.16
N LEU A 35 15.67 -6.52 4.15
CA LEU A 35 15.98 -6.74 5.55
C LEU A 35 15.41 -8.09 6.01
N GLU A 36 14.13 -8.38 5.64
CA GLU A 36 13.51 -9.67 5.89
C GLU A 36 14.34 -10.81 5.31
N SER A 37 14.62 -10.75 4.00
CA SER A 37 15.38 -11.79 3.32
C SER A 37 16.74 -12.02 3.98
N ARG A 38 17.49 -10.96 4.28
CA ARG A 38 18.79 -11.07 4.93
C ARG A 38 18.70 -11.75 6.30
N TYR A 39 17.71 -11.39 7.12
CA TYR A 39 17.49 -12.06 8.40
C TYR A 39 17.07 -13.52 8.23
N LEU A 40 16.09 -13.78 7.36
CA LEU A 40 15.46 -15.10 7.21
C LEU A 40 16.37 -16.14 6.52
N THR A 41 17.33 -15.71 5.68
CA THR A 41 18.22 -16.61 4.96
C THR A 41 19.57 -16.79 5.67
N THR A 42 20.06 -15.77 6.38
CA THR A 42 21.40 -15.81 6.99
C THR A 42 21.37 -15.76 8.52
N GLY A 43 20.25 -15.46 9.14
CA GLY A 43 20.13 -15.24 10.59
C GLY A 43 20.79 -13.94 11.07
N ASP A 44 21.00 -12.96 10.17
CA ASP A 44 21.64 -11.68 10.52
C ASP A 44 20.77 -10.84 11.45
N PHE A 45 21.10 -10.87 12.74
CA PHE A 45 20.40 -10.08 13.76
C PHE A 45 20.47 -8.57 13.54
N SER A 46 21.47 -8.06 12.81
CA SER A 46 21.54 -6.62 12.51
C SER A 46 20.40 -6.20 11.59
N ALA A 47 20.01 -7.07 10.65
CA ALA A 47 18.85 -6.84 9.80
C ALA A 47 17.54 -6.81 10.62
N LEU A 48 17.37 -7.77 11.55
CA LEU A 48 16.22 -7.77 12.45
C LEU A 48 16.14 -6.52 13.35
N GLN A 49 17.29 -6.06 13.86
CA GLN A 49 17.35 -4.82 14.63
C GLN A 49 16.95 -3.62 13.77
N GLN A 50 17.43 -3.57 12.53
CA GLN A 50 17.06 -2.51 11.60
C GLN A 50 15.56 -2.54 11.27
N MET A 51 14.95 -3.71 11.04
CA MET A 51 13.51 -3.87 10.88
C MET A 51 12.74 -3.28 12.07
N ASN A 52 13.17 -3.56 13.29
CA ASN A 52 12.50 -3.07 14.50
C ASN A 52 12.69 -1.57 14.76
N ILE A 53 13.80 -0.97 14.32
CA ILE A 53 14.12 0.44 14.55
C ILE A 53 13.51 1.31 13.45
N ASP A 54 13.68 0.95 12.19
CA ASP A 54 13.29 1.76 11.05
C ASP A 54 11.84 1.50 10.63
N TYR A 55 11.31 0.29 10.88
CA TYR A 55 9.97 -0.18 10.48
C TYR A 55 9.20 -0.85 11.62
N PRO A 56 9.06 -0.20 12.80
CA PRO A 56 8.46 -0.84 13.98
C PRO A 56 7.00 -1.24 13.80
N SER A 57 6.21 -0.42 13.11
CA SER A 57 4.78 -0.68 12.84
C SER A 57 4.60 -1.79 11.82
N GLU A 58 5.40 -1.79 10.77
CA GLU A 58 5.41 -2.75 9.67
C GLU A 58 5.83 -4.13 10.18
N THR A 59 6.94 -4.19 10.94
CA THR A 59 7.42 -5.41 11.58
C THR A 59 6.39 -6.00 12.54
N ARG A 60 5.75 -5.15 13.37
CA ARG A 60 4.67 -5.61 14.24
C ARG A 60 3.49 -6.17 13.45
N THR A 61 3.07 -5.47 12.39
CA THR A 61 1.95 -5.89 11.55
C THR A 61 2.24 -7.24 10.88
N LEU A 62 3.46 -7.42 10.35
CA LEU A 62 3.88 -8.68 9.76
C LEU A 62 3.83 -9.81 10.79
N LEU A 63 4.49 -9.66 11.94
CA LEU A 63 4.68 -10.75 12.91
C LEU A 63 3.41 -11.09 13.70
N GLU A 64 2.64 -10.06 14.15
CA GLU A 64 1.48 -10.28 15.01
C GLU A 64 0.18 -10.52 14.22
N LYS A 65 -0.03 -9.79 13.11
CA LYS A 65 -1.32 -9.80 12.41
C LYS A 65 -1.32 -10.69 11.18
N MET A 66 -0.27 -10.70 10.39
CA MET A 66 -0.18 -11.50 9.17
C MET A 66 0.28 -12.92 9.49
N LEU A 67 1.48 -13.09 9.99
CA LEU A 67 2.06 -14.41 10.29
C LEU A 67 1.55 -15.01 11.58
N ARG A 68 0.98 -14.20 12.48
CA ARG A 68 0.39 -14.60 13.78
C ARG A 68 1.34 -15.43 14.66
N LEU A 69 2.61 -15.05 14.68
CA LEU A 69 3.66 -15.78 15.38
C LEU A 69 3.70 -15.49 16.89
N GLY A 70 3.09 -14.38 17.32
CA GLY A 70 3.02 -13.96 18.72
C GLY A 70 3.07 -12.44 18.84
N GLU A 71 3.09 -11.94 20.07
CA GLU A 71 3.18 -10.51 20.35
C GLU A 71 4.64 -10.03 20.28
N VAL A 72 4.86 -8.79 19.88
CA VAL A 72 6.20 -8.17 19.71
C VAL A 72 7.05 -8.23 20.98
N ASN A 73 6.41 -8.30 22.15
CA ASN A 73 7.09 -8.40 23.43
C ASN A 73 7.51 -9.85 23.81
N ASP A 74 7.15 -10.84 23.01
CA ASP A 74 7.58 -12.22 23.22
C ASP A 74 9.08 -12.36 22.92
N PRO A 75 9.95 -12.70 23.90
CA PRO A 75 11.37 -12.84 23.66
C PRO A 75 11.72 -13.98 22.69
N THR A 76 10.78 -14.90 22.43
CA THR A 76 10.97 -16.00 21.48
C THR A 76 10.51 -15.66 20.07
N LEU A 77 9.90 -14.49 19.84
CA LEU A 77 9.28 -14.13 18.57
C LEU A 77 10.29 -14.12 17.40
N SER A 78 11.50 -13.62 17.63
CA SER A 78 12.56 -13.62 16.63
C SER A 78 12.89 -15.04 16.16
N ASN A 79 13.03 -15.98 17.10
CA ASN A 79 13.27 -17.38 16.76
C ASN A 79 12.08 -18.01 16.05
N LYS A 80 10.83 -17.71 16.48
CA LYS A 80 9.64 -18.19 15.79
C LYS A 80 9.58 -17.70 14.36
N PHE A 81 9.92 -16.43 14.12
CA PHE A 81 9.97 -15.84 12.79
C PHE A 81 10.99 -16.52 11.91
N LEU A 82 12.23 -16.71 12.40
CA LEU A 82 13.26 -17.43 11.68
C LEU A 82 12.85 -18.88 11.38
N MET A 83 12.32 -19.59 12.38
CA MET A 83 11.90 -21.00 12.23
C MET A 83 10.72 -21.16 11.28
N PHE A 84 9.78 -20.22 11.25
CA PHE A 84 8.65 -20.23 10.31
C PHE A 84 9.13 -20.27 8.85
N TYR A 85 10.15 -19.50 8.54
CA TYR A 85 10.71 -19.44 7.19
C TYR A 85 11.79 -20.49 6.90
N GLN A 86 12.09 -21.43 7.82
CA GLN A 86 13.00 -22.56 7.53
C GLN A 86 12.40 -23.61 6.59
N ASP A 87 11.13 -23.53 6.29
CA ASP A 87 10.51 -24.36 5.25
C ASP A 87 11.17 -24.11 3.89
N SER A 88 11.54 -25.20 3.20
CA SER A 88 12.27 -25.11 1.92
C SER A 88 11.49 -24.39 0.83
N VAL A 89 10.15 -24.44 0.87
CA VAL A 89 9.29 -23.76 -0.10
C VAL A 89 9.33 -22.26 0.16
N LEU A 90 9.29 -21.84 1.42
CA LEU A 90 9.40 -20.43 1.79
C LEU A 90 10.80 -19.86 1.53
N GLN A 91 11.87 -20.67 1.75
CA GLN A 91 13.22 -20.26 1.38
C GLN A 91 13.39 -20.07 -0.15
N SER A 92 12.79 -20.95 -0.95
CA SER A 92 12.78 -20.76 -2.41
C SER A 92 11.98 -19.53 -2.81
N LEU A 93 10.82 -19.30 -2.16
CA LEU A 93 10.00 -18.13 -2.40
C LEU A 93 10.76 -16.82 -2.14
N ILE A 94 11.52 -16.74 -1.04
CA ILE A 94 12.37 -15.57 -0.74
C ILE A 94 13.36 -15.32 -1.89
N SER A 95 14.06 -16.37 -2.34
CA SER A 95 15.05 -16.25 -3.41
C SER A 95 14.41 -15.82 -4.74
N ASP A 96 13.24 -16.38 -5.06
CA ASP A 96 12.49 -16.03 -6.28
C ASP A 96 12.01 -14.56 -6.24
N VAL A 97 11.50 -14.10 -5.09
CA VAL A 97 11.10 -12.70 -4.89
C VAL A 97 12.31 -11.76 -5.03
N GLU A 98 13.46 -12.12 -4.45
CA GLU A 98 14.68 -11.32 -4.58
C GLU A 98 15.11 -11.16 -6.03
N ALA A 99 15.03 -12.22 -6.82
CA ALA A 99 15.41 -12.22 -8.22
C ALA A 99 14.42 -11.40 -9.06
N GLU A 100 13.10 -11.65 -8.92
CA GLU A 100 12.04 -10.96 -9.68
C GLU A 100 12.02 -9.46 -9.40
N TYR A 101 12.17 -9.07 -8.13
CA TYR A 101 12.12 -7.69 -7.68
C TYR A 101 13.50 -7.09 -7.38
N ALA A 102 14.53 -7.52 -8.12
CA ALA A 102 15.86 -6.92 -8.04
C ALA A 102 15.82 -5.41 -8.37
N ASN A 103 14.98 -5.02 -9.32
CA ASN A 103 14.68 -3.65 -9.68
C ASN A 103 13.16 -3.40 -9.59
N MET A 104 12.77 -2.22 -9.07
CA MET A 104 11.39 -1.76 -8.92
C MET A 104 11.17 -0.35 -9.51
N ASP A 105 12.02 0.09 -10.44
CA ASP A 105 11.96 1.45 -11.00
C ASP A 105 10.67 1.72 -11.75
N ASP A 106 10.13 0.71 -12.45
CA ASP A 106 8.84 0.76 -13.13
C ASP A 106 7.68 1.01 -12.15
N ILE A 107 7.68 0.29 -11.02
CA ILE A 107 6.67 0.44 -9.95
C ILE A 107 6.79 1.84 -9.32
N ASN A 108 8.01 2.29 -9.03
CA ASN A 108 8.26 3.62 -8.47
C ASN A 108 7.79 4.73 -9.42
N GLN A 109 8.08 4.62 -10.71
CA GLN A 109 7.66 5.59 -11.73
C GLN A 109 6.13 5.62 -11.89
N ASP A 110 5.48 4.46 -11.95
CA ASP A 110 4.02 4.36 -12.08
C ASP A 110 3.33 4.93 -10.82
N LEU A 111 3.83 4.62 -9.61
CA LEU A 111 3.33 5.20 -8.35
C LEU A 111 3.51 6.72 -8.33
N GLN A 112 4.69 7.23 -8.66
CA GLN A 112 4.96 8.66 -8.70
C GLN A 112 3.98 9.39 -9.63
N GLY A 113 3.86 8.94 -10.88
CA GLY A 113 2.98 9.58 -11.86
C GLY A 113 1.49 9.49 -11.50
N ALA A 114 1.08 8.40 -10.82
CA ALA A 114 -0.29 8.26 -10.35
C ALA A 114 -0.59 9.19 -9.14
N TYR A 115 0.35 9.31 -8.20
CA TYR A 115 0.20 10.20 -7.04
C TYR A 115 0.20 11.66 -7.44
N GLU A 116 1.04 12.11 -8.36
CA GLU A 116 1.02 13.48 -8.89
C GLU A 116 -0.39 13.84 -9.38
N ARG A 117 -1.06 12.97 -10.13
CA ARG A 117 -2.43 13.21 -10.60
C ARG A 117 -3.46 13.17 -9.46
N LEU A 118 -3.31 12.25 -8.51
CA LEU A 118 -4.22 12.16 -7.36
C LEU A 118 -4.13 13.41 -6.47
N GLU A 119 -2.95 13.96 -6.24
CA GLU A 119 -2.71 15.18 -5.47
C GLU A 119 -3.36 16.39 -6.13
N GLU A 120 -3.36 16.47 -7.47
CA GLU A 120 -4.08 17.53 -8.20
C GLU A 120 -5.62 17.45 -7.99
N TRP A 121 -6.17 16.24 -7.85
CA TRP A 121 -7.62 16.04 -7.78
C TRP A 121 -8.17 15.98 -6.36
N ILE A 122 -7.34 15.59 -5.41
CA ILE A 122 -7.72 15.35 -4.02
C ILE A 122 -6.94 16.32 -3.11
N PRO A 123 -7.57 17.44 -2.71
CA PRO A 123 -6.90 18.40 -1.82
C PRO A 123 -6.46 17.74 -0.51
N ASN A 124 -5.25 18.02 -0.08
CA ASN A 124 -4.62 17.51 1.14
C ASN A 124 -4.49 15.97 1.17
N LEU A 125 -4.35 15.33 0.01
CA LEU A 125 -4.03 13.91 -0.06
C LEU A 125 -2.70 13.67 0.64
N ARG A 126 -2.68 12.81 1.64
CA ARG A 126 -1.44 12.38 2.27
C ARG A 126 -0.77 11.32 1.39
N ARG A 127 0.54 11.43 1.26
CA ARG A 127 1.35 10.41 0.56
C ARG A 127 1.80 9.39 1.60
N PRO A 128 1.36 8.10 1.50
CA PRO A 128 1.84 7.08 2.43
C PRO A 128 3.27 6.68 2.10
N MET A 129 3.99 6.16 3.06
CA MET A 129 5.21 5.41 2.81
C MET A 129 4.86 4.08 2.16
N PHE A 130 5.41 3.79 0.98
CA PHE A 130 5.31 2.47 0.36
C PHE A 130 6.47 1.61 0.80
N TYR A 131 6.21 0.37 1.17
CA TYR A 131 7.25 -0.59 1.51
C TYR A 131 6.96 -1.98 0.94
N ALA A 132 8.00 -2.68 0.53
CA ALA A 132 7.92 -4.06 0.06
C ALA A 132 8.19 -5.03 1.20
N GLN A 133 7.48 -6.16 1.24
CA GLN A 133 7.68 -7.24 2.23
C GLN A 133 7.44 -8.61 1.60
N ILE A 134 7.71 -9.68 2.36
CA ILE A 134 7.43 -11.08 2.01
C ILE A 134 6.45 -11.62 3.05
N GLY A 135 5.18 -11.75 2.67
CA GLY A 135 4.05 -12.04 3.56
C GLY A 135 3.64 -13.50 3.65
N ALA A 136 4.46 -14.46 3.18
CA ALA A 136 4.13 -15.89 3.13
C ALA A 136 2.76 -16.18 2.47
N LEU A 137 2.44 -15.47 1.41
CA LEU A 137 1.21 -15.59 0.62
C LEU A 137 -0.09 -15.22 1.36
N ASP A 138 -0.03 -14.52 2.48
CA ASP A 138 -1.23 -14.15 3.24
C ASP A 138 -1.98 -12.98 2.55
N GLN A 139 -1.57 -11.75 2.74
CA GLN A 139 -2.22 -10.55 2.19
C GLN A 139 -1.35 -9.92 1.08
N SER A 140 -1.99 -9.37 0.05
CA SER A 140 -1.28 -8.72 -1.07
C SER A 140 -0.90 -7.27 -0.76
N ILE A 141 -1.84 -6.47 -0.26
CA ILE A 141 -1.65 -5.07 0.12
C ILE A 141 -2.09 -4.87 1.57
N ILE A 142 -1.27 -4.19 2.34
CA ILE A 142 -1.52 -3.86 3.73
C ILE A 142 -1.59 -2.34 3.85
N VAL A 143 -2.76 -1.81 4.21
CA VAL A 143 -2.92 -0.37 4.43
C VAL A 143 -2.82 -0.09 5.92
N GLY A 144 -1.74 0.57 6.31
CA GLY A 144 -1.51 1.08 7.66
C GLY A 144 -2.01 2.53 7.81
N ASP A 145 -1.73 3.14 8.96
CA ASP A 145 -2.11 4.54 9.23
C ASP A 145 -1.37 5.53 8.30
N LYS A 146 -0.09 5.29 8.05
CA LYS A 146 0.78 6.14 7.23
C LYS A 146 1.57 5.37 6.18
N SER A 147 1.32 4.09 6.02
CA SER A 147 2.08 3.23 5.12
C SER A 147 1.19 2.28 4.31
N VAL A 148 1.70 1.87 3.15
CA VAL A 148 1.11 0.84 2.30
C VAL A 148 2.18 -0.22 2.05
N GLY A 149 1.95 -1.41 2.59
CA GLY A 149 2.81 -2.57 2.40
C GLY A 149 2.41 -3.38 1.18
N ILE A 150 3.41 -3.86 0.47
CA ILE A 150 3.30 -4.67 -0.75
C ILE A 150 3.93 -6.02 -0.48
N SER A 151 3.13 -7.08 -0.37
CA SER A 151 3.66 -8.44 -0.27
C SER A 151 4.06 -8.92 -1.66
N LEU A 152 5.35 -8.80 -1.99
CA LEU A 152 5.89 -9.11 -3.32
C LEU A 152 5.64 -10.56 -3.74
N ASP A 153 5.62 -11.46 -2.76
CA ASP A 153 5.32 -12.88 -2.94
C ASP A 153 3.89 -13.17 -3.44
N LYS A 154 3.01 -12.16 -3.45
CA LYS A 154 1.66 -12.23 -4.04
C LYS A 154 1.61 -11.81 -5.50
N TYR A 155 2.72 -11.38 -6.10
CA TYR A 155 2.77 -10.80 -7.44
C TYR A 155 3.86 -11.41 -8.33
N MET A 156 4.15 -12.71 -8.14
CA MET A 156 5.19 -13.47 -8.87
C MET A 156 4.81 -13.91 -10.29
N GLY A 157 3.59 -13.55 -10.73
CA GLY A 157 3.07 -13.95 -12.04
C GLY A 157 2.04 -15.09 -11.97
N GLU A 158 1.07 -15.10 -12.91
CA GLU A 158 -0.07 -16.03 -12.88
C GLU A 158 0.33 -17.50 -12.95
N ASP A 159 1.47 -17.80 -13.59
CA ASP A 159 1.99 -19.15 -13.75
C ASP A 159 3.05 -19.55 -12.72
N TYR A 160 3.24 -18.74 -11.68
CA TYR A 160 4.20 -19.07 -10.63
C TYR A 160 3.87 -20.44 -10.01
N PRO A 161 4.85 -21.39 -9.93
CA PRO A 161 4.57 -22.78 -9.58
C PRO A 161 3.83 -22.99 -8.26
N LEU A 162 4.12 -22.15 -7.28
CA LEU A 162 3.46 -22.22 -5.97
C LEU A 162 1.99 -21.79 -6.07
N TYR A 163 1.67 -20.83 -6.94
CA TYR A 163 0.28 -20.38 -7.13
C TYR A 163 -0.58 -21.45 -7.81
N LEU A 164 -0.01 -22.24 -8.71
CA LEU A 164 -0.71 -23.34 -9.37
C LEU A 164 -1.25 -24.38 -8.38
N LYS A 165 -0.62 -24.48 -7.19
CA LYS A 165 -1.04 -25.44 -6.15
C LYS A 165 -2.17 -24.91 -5.26
N TYR A 166 -2.20 -23.58 -5.00
CA TYR A 166 -3.03 -23.00 -3.95
C TYR A 166 -4.12 -22.06 -4.43
N TYR A 167 -4.03 -21.56 -5.68
CA TYR A 167 -4.95 -20.55 -6.18
C TYR A 167 -5.63 -20.99 -7.48
N SER A 168 -6.93 -20.64 -7.61
CA SER A 168 -7.66 -20.83 -8.87
C SER A 168 -7.11 -19.93 -9.97
N ALA A 169 -7.36 -20.29 -11.23
CA ALA A 169 -6.94 -19.47 -12.38
C ALA A 169 -7.45 -18.02 -12.29
N ALA A 170 -8.70 -17.83 -11.83
CA ALA A 170 -9.27 -16.48 -11.65
C ALA A 170 -8.53 -15.65 -10.60
N GLN A 171 -8.09 -16.25 -9.50
CA GLN A 171 -7.31 -15.55 -8.48
C GLN A 171 -5.91 -15.18 -9.00
N ARG A 172 -5.27 -16.09 -9.73
CA ARG A 172 -3.90 -15.92 -10.24
C ARG A 172 -3.77 -14.79 -11.26
N GLN A 173 -4.85 -14.47 -12.01
CA GLN A 173 -4.88 -13.36 -12.97
C GLN A 173 -4.53 -12.00 -12.36
N SER A 174 -4.81 -11.80 -11.06
CA SER A 174 -4.46 -10.56 -10.36
C SER A 174 -3.13 -10.66 -9.59
N MET A 175 -2.44 -11.81 -9.65
CA MET A 175 -1.20 -12.03 -8.89
C MET A 175 0.03 -11.78 -9.77
N THR A 176 0.03 -10.68 -10.51
CA THR A 176 1.10 -10.31 -11.44
C THR A 176 1.70 -8.95 -11.07
N ARG A 177 2.94 -8.72 -11.45
CA ARG A 177 3.66 -7.47 -11.23
C ARG A 177 2.87 -6.23 -11.64
N GLU A 178 2.11 -6.32 -12.75
CA GLU A 178 1.30 -5.21 -13.27
C GLU A 178 0.16 -4.79 -12.33
N ASN A 179 -0.28 -5.67 -11.43
CA ASN A 179 -1.34 -5.42 -10.47
C ASN A 179 -0.86 -4.63 -9.23
N ILE A 180 0.44 -4.57 -8.96
CA ILE A 180 0.97 -3.93 -7.73
C ILE A 180 0.49 -2.49 -7.59
N VAL A 181 0.77 -1.64 -8.58
CA VAL A 181 0.42 -0.22 -8.50
C VAL A 181 -1.09 0.01 -8.50
N PRO A 182 -1.89 -0.63 -9.38
CA PRO A 182 -3.35 -0.56 -9.31
C PRO A 182 -3.92 -0.96 -7.95
N ASP A 183 -3.43 -2.05 -7.37
CA ASP A 183 -3.91 -2.53 -6.07
C ASP A 183 -3.52 -1.57 -4.94
N CYS A 184 -2.27 -1.08 -4.91
CA CYS A 184 -1.85 -0.05 -3.94
C CYS A 184 -2.78 1.16 -3.95
N LEU A 185 -3.07 1.71 -5.12
CA LEU A 185 -3.92 2.89 -5.27
C LEU A 185 -5.36 2.59 -4.86
N SER A 186 -5.92 1.46 -5.32
CA SER A 186 -7.32 1.10 -5.05
C SER A 186 -7.55 0.84 -3.57
N PHE A 187 -6.70 0.07 -2.91
CA PHE A 187 -6.82 -0.23 -1.48
C PHE A 187 -6.56 1.01 -0.63
N TYR A 188 -5.61 1.85 -1.01
CA TYR A 188 -5.38 3.12 -0.32
C TYR A 188 -6.59 4.06 -0.44
N LEU A 189 -7.17 4.23 -1.63
CA LEU A 189 -8.39 5.01 -1.82
C LEU A 189 -9.57 4.44 -1.01
N LEU A 190 -9.74 3.11 -0.96
CA LEU A 190 -10.76 2.47 -0.13
C LEU A 190 -10.60 2.78 1.35
N SER A 191 -9.37 2.87 1.84
CA SER A 191 -9.09 3.21 3.24
C SER A 191 -9.40 4.66 3.57
N LEU A 192 -9.20 5.58 2.60
CA LEU A 192 -9.49 7.00 2.76
C LEU A 192 -10.98 7.35 2.61
N TYR A 193 -11.70 6.56 1.83
CA TYR A 193 -13.11 6.77 1.51
C TYR A 193 -13.95 5.53 1.80
N PRO A 194 -13.99 5.08 3.07
CA PRO A 194 -14.86 3.96 3.43
C PRO A 194 -16.32 4.33 3.20
N ILE A 195 -17.17 3.34 2.96
CA ILE A 195 -18.61 3.51 2.90
C ILE A 195 -19.24 3.06 4.22
N ASN A 196 -20.14 3.87 4.75
CA ASN A 196 -20.86 3.52 5.98
C ASN A 196 -21.83 2.36 5.71
N ASP A 197 -22.01 1.51 6.72
CA ASP A 197 -22.95 0.38 6.72
C ASP A 197 -22.75 -0.58 5.52
N PHE A 198 -21.49 -0.83 5.12
CA PHE A 198 -21.13 -1.60 3.93
C PHE A 198 -21.93 -2.92 3.83
N GLU A 199 -22.01 -3.69 4.92
CA GLU A 199 -22.69 -5.00 4.95
C GLU A 199 -24.22 -4.89 4.76
N GLN A 200 -24.82 -3.79 5.19
CA GLN A 200 -26.27 -3.53 5.07
C GLN A 200 -26.66 -2.90 3.73
N ARG A 201 -25.69 -2.42 2.96
CA ARG A 201 -25.95 -1.80 1.65
C ARG A 201 -26.36 -2.84 0.62
N PRO A 202 -27.23 -2.47 -0.34
CA PRO A 202 -27.49 -3.31 -1.51
C PRO A 202 -26.19 -3.69 -2.24
N GLN A 203 -26.13 -4.91 -2.78
CA GLN A 203 -24.94 -5.39 -3.49
C GLN A 203 -24.46 -4.42 -4.57
N ILE A 204 -25.38 -3.85 -5.32
CA ILE A 204 -25.04 -2.88 -6.39
C ILE A 204 -24.33 -1.64 -5.85
N ASP A 205 -24.67 -1.16 -4.66
CA ASP A 205 -24.04 0.01 -4.06
C ASP A 205 -22.61 -0.32 -3.61
N ARG A 206 -22.41 -1.52 -3.06
CA ARG A 206 -21.09 -2.05 -2.72
C ARG A 206 -20.21 -2.21 -3.96
N ASP A 207 -20.76 -2.78 -5.04
CA ASP A 207 -20.05 -2.96 -6.31
C ASP A 207 -19.69 -1.61 -6.95
N LEU A 208 -20.60 -0.62 -6.91
CA LEU A 208 -20.35 0.73 -7.40
C LEU A 208 -19.32 1.47 -6.53
N HIS A 209 -19.31 1.24 -5.23
CA HIS A 209 -18.28 1.80 -4.34
C HIS A 209 -16.88 1.30 -4.72
N MET A 210 -16.71 -0.01 -4.88
CA MET A 210 -15.46 -0.60 -5.36
C MET A 210 -15.08 -0.08 -6.75
N ALA A 211 -16.04 -0.06 -7.66
CA ALA A 211 -15.84 0.42 -9.03
C ALA A 211 -15.45 1.89 -9.11
N LYS A 212 -15.94 2.72 -8.19
CA LYS A 212 -15.54 4.12 -8.05
C LYS A 212 -14.04 4.26 -7.77
N MET A 213 -13.50 3.48 -6.84
CA MET A 213 -12.06 3.46 -6.55
C MET A 213 -11.26 2.96 -7.76
N MET A 214 -11.71 1.87 -8.39
CA MET A 214 -11.11 1.31 -9.60
C MET A 214 -11.12 2.31 -10.77
N TRP A 215 -12.20 3.06 -10.93
CA TRP A 215 -12.28 4.07 -11.98
C TRP A 215 -11.30 5.23 -11.72
N VAL A 216 -11.23 5.73 -10.48
CA VAL A 216 -10.27 6.78 -10.10
C VAL A 216 -8.84 6.29 -10.28
N THR A 217 -8.54 5.04 -9.91
CA THR A 217 -7.24 4.40 -10.15
C THR A 217 -6.91 4.37 -11.64
N ASN A 218 -7.85 3.99 -12.52
CA ASN A 218 -7.65 4.04 -13.96
C ASN A 218 -7.28 5.46 -14.46
N GLN A 219 -7.96 6.49 -13.93
CA GLN A 219 -7.62 7.88 -14.27
C GLN A 219 -6.21 8.25 -13.79
N ALA A 220 -5.85 7.87 -12.55
CA ALA A 220 -4.54 8.12 -11.98
C ALA A 220 -3.42 7.43 -12.76
N LEU A 221 -3.65 6.21 -13.21
CA LEU A 221 -2.71 5.46 -14.07
C LEU A 221 -2.64 5.99 -15.51
N GLY A 222 -3.63 6.78 -15.95
CA GLY A 222 -3.75 7.22 -17.34
C GLY A 222 -4.07 6.09 -18.33
N ARG A 223 -4.53 4.93 -17.84
CA ARG A 223 -4.87 3.74 -18.65
C ARG A 223 -6.07 2.99 -18.08
N LYS A 224 -6.83 2.29 -18.92
CA LYS A 224 -7.92 1.41 -18.51
C LYS A 224 -7.36 0.08 -18.03
N PHE A 225 -6.98 0.00 -16.76
CA PHE A 225 -6.55 -1.24 -16.11
C PHE A 225 -7.74 -2.06 -15.65
N TYR A 226 -8.52 -1.54 -14.71
CA TYR A 226 -9.74 -2.19 -14.26
C TYR A 226 -10.87 -2.07 -15.27
N ARG A 227 -11.53 -3.19 -15.57
CA ARG A 227 -12.62 -3.30 -16.54
C ARG A 227 -13.76 -4.09 -15.92
N SER A 228 -14.91 -3.46 -15.74
CA SER A 228 -16.15 -4.10 -15.35
C SER A 228 -17.33 -3.22 -15.75
N ARG A 229 -18.53 -3.81 -15.81
CA ARG A 229 -19.76 -3.04 -16.06
C ARG A 229 -19.94 -1.88 -15.06
N TYR A 230 -19.52 -2.07 -13.82
CA TYR A 230 -19.66 -1.05 -12.79
C TYR A 230 -18.66 0.09 -12.98
N VAL A 231 -17.43 -0.21 -13.40
CA VAL A 231 -16.43 0.82 -13.76
C VAL A 231 -16.95 1.64 -14.97
N ASP A 232 -17.59 0.99 -15.94
CA ASP A 232 -18.20 1.68 -17.07
C ASP A 232 -19.38 2.55 -16.63
N MET A 233 -20.22 2.11 -15.67
CA MET A 233 -21.30 2.94 -15.10
C MET A 233 -20.75 4.23 -14.47
N ILE A 234 -19.68 4.14 -13.67
CA ILE A 234 -19.00 5.33 -13.12
C ILE A 234 -18.45 6.21 -14.25
N HIS A 235 -17.84 5.62 -15.25
CA HIS A 235 -17.33 6.36 -16.42
C HIS A 235 -18.44 7.15 -17.13
N TYR A 236 -19.58 6.52 -17.43
CA TYR A 236 -20.72 7.18 -18.08
C TYR A 236 -21.34 8.26 -17.20
N PHE A 237 -21.44 8.04 -15.90
CA PHE A 237 -21.87 9.05 -14.95
C PHE A 237 -20.97 10.29 -15.01
N MET A 238 -19.66 10.12 -14.90
CA MET A 238 -18.69 11.22 -14.94
C MET A 238 -18.67 11.94 -16.30
N ALA A 239 -18.81 11.20 -17.40
CA ALA A 239 -18.85 11.78 -18.74
C ALA A 239 -20.08 12.70 -18.96
N ARG A 240 -21.22 12.39 -18.34
CA ARG A 240 -22.47 13.18 -18.39
C ARG A 240 -22.48 14.32 -17.37
N ASN A 241 -21.76 14.20 -16.27
CA ASN A 241 -21.79 15.13 -15.14
C ASN A 241 -20.44 15.85 -14.98
N LYS A 242 -20.00 16.58 -16.01
CA LYS A 242 -18.67 17.23 -16.09
C LYS A 242 -18.36 18.23 -14.97
N LYS A 243 -19.36 18.63 -14.17
CA LYS A 243 -19.19 19.51 -13.00
C LYS A 243 -18.79 18.72 -11.73
N VAL A 244 -18.98 17.40 -11.74
CA VAL A 244 -18.60 16.54 -10.63
C VAL A 244 -17.07 16.33 -10.67
N THR A 245 -16.40 16.75 -9.62
CA THR A 245 -14.95 16.52 -9.48
C THR A 245 -14.66 15.10 -8.96
N ILE A 246 -13.44 14.61 -9.17
CA ILE A 246 -13.00 13.32 -8.61
C ILE A 246 -13.11 13.32 -7.09
N SER A 247 -12.73 14.41 -6.42
CA SER A 247 -12.89 14.54 -4.97
C SER A 247 -14.36 14.45 -4.53
N ALA A 248 -15.29 15.09 -5.27
CA ALA A 248 -16.71 14.99 -4.98
C ALA A 248 -17.26 13.57 -5.23
N LEU A 249 -16.83 12.92 -6.32
CA LEU A 249 -17.17 11.53 -6.60
C LEU A 249 -16.74 10.61 -5.46
N LEU A 250 -15.48 10.72 -5.00
CA LEU A 250 -14.93 9.87 -3.94
C LEU A 250 -15.68 10.01 -2.62
N LYS A 251 -16.12 11.22 -2.27
CA LYS A 251 -16.88 11.52 -1.04
C LYS A 251 -18.35 11.15 -1.09
N SER A 252 -18.91 10.94 -2.29
CA SER A 252 -20.34 10.63 -2.44
C SER A 252 -20.63 9.17 -2.03
N GLU A 253 -21.64 8.97 -1.21
CA GLU A 253 -22.21 7.66 -0.88
C GLU A 253 -23.59 7.43 -1.52
N ASP A 254 -24.06 8.35 -2.34
CA ASP A 254 -25.29 8.19 -3.14
C ASP A 254 -24.95 7.62 -4.52
N TYR A 255 -25.30 6.36 -4.72
CA TYR A 255 -25.08 5.64 -5.98
C TYR A 255 -26.29 5.66 -6.91
N THR A 256 -27.42 6.25 -6.49
CA THR A 256 -28.65 6.31 -7.30
C THR A 256 -28.42 6.94 -8.68
N PRO A 257 -27.69 8.06 -8.82
CA PRO A 257 -27.44 8.68 -10.12
C PRO A 257 -26.49 7.88 -11.04
N MET A 258 -25.83 6.86 -10.52
CA MET A 258 -24.85 6.04 -11.24
C MET A 258 -25.45 4.72 -11.76
N LYS A 259 -26.67 4.37 -11.28
CA LYS A 259 -27.45 3.19 -11.70
C LYS A 259 -28.22 3.50 -12.99
#